data_3ca3b633a2a7a019aa4dde0d63a52a35
#
_entry.id   3ca3b633a2a7a019aa4dde0d63a52a35
#
_cell.length_a   1.000
_cell.length_b   1.000
_cell.length_c   1.000
_cell.angle_alpha   90.00
_cell.angle_beta   90.00
_cell.angle_gamma   90.00
#
_symmetry.space_group_name_H-M   'P 1'
#
loop_
_entity.id
_entity.type
_entity.pdbx_description
1 polymer ?
#
loop_
_entity_poly.entity_id
_entity_poly.type
_entity_poly.pdbx_seq_one_letter_code
_entity_poly.pdbx_strand_id
1 'polypeptide(L)'
;MSWPATWITLRLRLPAVLLAAVGLVAVMAAVGALFPAVGHTIGTLDLPAGVANLLGGADYGTITGWFRSEIAVIYGPLVIGSLAITGASAATAGEEEDRILALVLAHPIGRSRLIVAKAAAISLVVLVIALAVWVGLIVGVALGGGGISLGHITALAVQLGFFGLFTGSLALALGAGTGRRSLATGVAAAVAILGWLIDSFAPLAPSVAWTKYLTPFYYYAGHDPLTGGVDVVGLVALGLLSLLLLSVAMIGFGRRDLRA
;
A
#
# COMPACT_ATOMS: atom_id res chain seq x y z
N MET A 1 -19.86 0.78 21.42
CA MET A 1 -18.67 1.08 20.60
C MET A 1 -17.62 0.04 20.92
N SER A 2 -17.21 -0.77 19.93
CA SER A 2 -16.23 -1.86 20.08
C SER A 2 -14.76 -1.36 20.18
N TRP A 3 -14.57 -0.20 20.83
CA TRP A 3 -13.28 0.46 21.04
C TRP A 3 -12.18 -0.44 21.67
N PRO A 4 -12.49 -1.38 22.59
CA PRO A 4 -11.46 -2.21 23.22
C PRO A 4 -10.75 -3.16 22.23
N ALA A 5 -11.49 -3.81 21.33
CA ALA A 5 -10.90 -4.78 20.41
C ALA A 5 -9.99 -4.12 19.35
N THR A 6 -10.39 -2.96 18.81
CA THR A 6 -9.58 -2.15 17.90
C THR A 6 -8.31 -1.67 18.59
N TRP A 7 -8.43 -1.22 19.84
CA TRP A 7 -7.31 -0.69 20.62
C TRP A 7 -6.27 -1.77 20.95
N ILE A 8 -6.68 -2.97 21.30
CA ILE A 8 -5.75 -4.07 21.61
C ILE A 8 -4.97 -4.46 20.34
N THR A 9 -5.66 -4.62 19.20
CA THR A 9 -5.00 -4.94 17.92
C THR A 9 -4.00 -3.86 17.51
N LEU A 10 -4.34 -2.59 17.67
CA LEU A 10 -3.46 -1.46 17.38
C LEU A 10 -2.27 -1.41 18.34
N ARG A 11 -2.48 -1.56 19.64
CA ARG A 11 -1.43 -1.45 20.67
C ARG A 11 -0.33 -2.48 20.50
N LEU A 12 -0.69 -3.71 20.11
CA LEU A 12 0.27 -4.78 19.84
C LEU A 12 1.11 -4.53 18.57
N ARG A 13 0.57 -3.78 17.60
CA ARG A 13 1.24 -3.50 16.32
C ARG A 13 1.92 -2.14 16.26
N LEU A 14 1.53 -1.22 17.13
CA LEU A 14 2.03 0.16 17.15
C LEU A 14 3.55 0.26 17.16
N PRO A 15 4.30 -0.52 17.98
CA PRO A 15 5.77 -0.45 17.95
C PRO A 15 6.37 -0.82 16.61
N ALA A 16 5.85 -1.89 15.97
CA ALA A 16 6.33 -2.31 14.65
C ALA A 16 5.97 -1.30 13.55
N VAL A 17 4.77 -0.71 13.61
CA VAL A 17 4.33 0.32 12.66
C VAL A 17 5.16 1.59 12.81
N LEU A 18 5.43 2.02 14.05
CA LEU A 18 6.27 3.20 14.30
C LEU A 18 7.72 2.96 13.87
N LEU A 19 8.27 1.78 14.14
CA LEU A 19 9.61 1.41 13.68
C LEU A 19 9.68 1.42 12.15
N ALA A 20 8.68 0.86 11.46
CA ALA A 20 8.59 0.90 10.01
C ALA A 20 8.46 2.34 9.47
N ALA A 21 7.65 3.18 10.13
CA ALA A 21 7.49 4.59 9.77
C ALA A 21 8.80 5.37 9.90
N VAL A 22 9.49 5.22 11.02
CA VAL A 22 10.80 5.86 11.26
C VAL A 22 11.84 5.33 10.27
N GLY A 23 11.89 4.02 10.06
CA GLY A 23 12.78 3.40 9.09
C GLY A 23 12.55 3.92 7.66
N LEU A 24 11.29 4.09 7.28
CA LEU A 24 10.92 4.61 5.96
C LEU A 24 11.35 6.07 5.78
N VAL A 25 11.14 6.92 6.80
CA VAL A 25 11.64 8.30 6.79
C VAL A 25 13.17 8.33 6.66
N ALA A 26 13.87 7.48 7.43
CA ALA A 26 15.32 7.40 7.37
C ALA A 26 15.84 6.93 6.00
N VAL A 27 15.17 5.94 5.38
CA VAL A 27 15.51 5.47 4.03
C VAL A 27 15.31 6.59 3.01
N MET A 28 14.20 7.32 3.07
CA MET A 28 13.93 8.43 2.15
C MET A 28 14.92 9.58 2.32
N ALA A 29 15.30 9.90 3.56
CA ALA A 29 16.34 10.87 3.85
C ALA A 29 17.70 10.43 3.27
N ALA A 30 18.07 9.16 3.44
CA ALA A 30 19.31 8.60 2.88
C ALA A 30 19.29 8.60 1.35
N VAL A 31 18.18 8.18 0.73
CA VAL A 31 17.97 8.21 -0.73
C VAL A 31 18.12 9.62 -1.27
N GLY A 32 17.54 10.63 -0.60
CA GLY A 32 17.71 12.03 -0.98
C GLY A 32 19.14 12.53 -0.81
N ALA A 33 19.80 12.24 0.30
CA ALA A 33 21.17 12.66 0.57
C ALA A 33 22.17 12.04 -0.40
N LEU A 34 21.89 10.85 -0.95
CA LEU A 34 22.74 10.19 -1.93
C LEU A 34 22.59 10.78 -3.34
N PHE A 35 21.47 11.40 -3.66
CA PHE A 35 21.18 11.89 -5.01
C PHE A 35 22.27 12.83 -5.58
N PRO A 36 22.78 13.86 -4.86
CA PRO A 36 23.81 14.75 -5.41
C PRO A 36 25.13 14.04 -5.77
N ALA A 37 25.44 12.92 -5.07
CA ALA A 37 26.67 12.18 -5.30
C ALA A 37 26.56 11.13 -6.42
N VAL A 38 25.37 10.53 -6.59
CA VAL A 38 25.20 9.31 -7.40
C VAL A 38 24.20 9.51 -8.55
N GLY A 39 23.19 10.37 -8.38
CA GLY A 39 22.08 10.52 -9.31
C GLY A 39 22.54 10.86 -10.74
N HIS A 40 23.44 11.80 -10.90
CA HIS A 40 23.97 12.17 -12.22
C HIS A 40 24.75 11.02 -12.89
N THR A 41 25.49 10.24 -12.12
CA THR A 41 26.27 9.10 -12.66
C THR A 41 25.35 7.98 -13.13
N ILE A 42 24.31 7.66 -12.36
CA ILE A 42 23.32 6.63 -12.73
C ILE A 42 22.45 7.12 -13.89
N GLY A 43 22.10 8.41 -13.93
CA GLY A 43 21.31 9.01 -14.99
C GLY A 43 21.94 8.93 -16.39
N THR A 44 23.27 8.69 -16.47
CA THR A 44 23.98 8.48 -17.75
C THR A 44 23.98 7.02 -18.22
N LEU A 45 23.45 6.09 -17.41
CA LEU A 45 23.38 4.67 -17.78
C LEU A 45 22.24 4.43 -18.78
N ASP A 46 22.57 3.83 -19.92
CA ASP A 46 21.60 3.40 -20.92
C ASP A 46 20.98 2.06 -20.47
N LEU A 47 19.79 2.13 -19.88
CA LEU A 47 19.11 0.96 -19.38
C LEU A 47 18.21 0.34 -20.47
N PRO A 48 18.19 -0.99 -20.64
CA PRO A 48 17.21 -1.66 -21.50
C PRO A 48 15.79 -1.25 -21.14
N ALA A 49 14.92 -1.03 -22.16
CA ALA A 49 13.54 -0.51 -21.97
C ALA A 49 12.73 -1.30 -20.93
N GLY A 50 12.87 -2.63 -20.87
CA GLY A 50 12.22 -3.45 -19.86
C GLY A 50 12.65 -3.14 -18.44
N VAL A 51 13.95 -2.90 -18.22
CA VAL A 51 14.49 -2.52 -16.91
C VAL A 51 14.06 -1.11 -16.54
N ALA A 52 14.14 -0.17 -17.48
CA ALA A 52 13.70 1.20 -17.26
C ALA A 52 12.21 1.25 -16.86
N ASN A 53 11.34 0.47 -17.51
CA ASN A 53 9.92 0.42 -17.17
C ASN A 53 9.63 -0.23 -15.81
N LEU A 54 10.37 -1.27 -15.42
CA LEU A 54 10.27 -1.85 -14.06
C LEU A 54 10.61 -0.83 -12.97
N LEU A 55 11.49 0.10 -13.29
CA LEU A 55 11.89 1.20 -12.41
C LEU A 55 11.06 2.48 -12.63
N GLY A 56 9.90 2.36 -13.28
CA GLY A 56 8.97 3.47 -13.50
C GLY A 56 9.27 4.36 -14.70
N GLY A 57 10.13 3.93 -15.64
CA GLY A 57 10.52 4.71 -16.81
C GLY A 57 11.28 5.99 -16.47
N ALA A 58 11.95 6.02 -15.32
CA ALA A 58 12.44 7.23 -14.70
C ALA A 58 13.77 7.70 -15.28
N ASP A 59 13.89 9.00 -15.39
CA ASP A 59 15.16 9.68 -15.58
C ASP A 59 15.87 9.81 -14.21
N TYR A 60 16.79 8.90 -13.92
CA TYR A 60 17.59 8.88 -12.69
C TYR A 60 18.50 10.11 -12.53
N GLY A 61 18.72 10.87 -13.60
CA GLY A 61 19.47 12.12 -13.57
C GLY A 61 18.71 13.27 -12.92
N THR A 62 17.39 13.11 -12.70
CA THR A 62 16.56 14.09 -12.03
C THR A 62 16.12 13.59 -10.65
N ILE A 63 15.99 14.51 -9.68
CA ILE A 63 15.52 14.16 -8.33
C ILE A 63 14.11 13.56 -8.35
N THR A 64 13.25 14.02 -9.26
CA THR A 64 11.90 13.50 -9.43
C THR A 64 11.92 12.07 -9.94
N GLY A 65 12.72 11.79 -10.97
CA GLY A 65 12.89 10.44 -11.50
C GLY A 65 13.52 9.49 -10.48
N TRP A 66 14.49 9.97 -9.71
CA TRP A 66 15.12 9.24 -8.62
C TRP A 66 14.10 8.79 -7.56
N PHE A 67 13.31 9.73 -7.00
CA PHE A 67 12.27 9.39 -6.03
C PHE A 67 11.10 8.60 -6.63
N ARG A 68 10.79 8.82 -7.91
CA ARG A 68 9.79 8.02 -8.60
C ARG A 68 10.17 6.54 -8.61
N SER A 69 11.38 6.22 -9.03
CA SER A 69 11.84 4.83 -9.10
C SER A 69 11.92 4.17 -7.73
N GLU A 70 12.58 4.83 -6.80
CA GLU A 70 12.84 4.24 -5.49
C GLU A 70 11.57 4.19 -4.62
N ILE A 71 10.84 5.30 -4.53
CA ILE A 71 9.77 5.42 -3.55
C ILE A 71 8.40 5.14 -4.18
N ALA A 72 8.07 5.78 -5.31
CA ALA A 72 6.74 5.64 -5.87
C ALA A 72 6.51 4.24 -6.48
N VAL A 73 7.53 3.64 -7.10
CA VAL A 73 7.37 2.37 -7.81
C VAL A 73 7.74 1.17 -6.94
N ILE A 74 8.76 1.26 -6.10
CA ILE A 74 9.29 0.11 -5.36
C ILE A 74 8.97 0.17 -3.87
N TYR A 75 9.66 1.00 -3.10
CA TYR A 75 9.60 0.94 -1.63
C TYR A 75 8.26 1.36 -1.04
N GLY A 76 7.62 2.38 -1.61
CA GLY A 76 6.32 2.85 -1.12
C GLY A 76 5.25 1.76 -1.17
N PRO A 77 4.92 1.22 -2.36
CA PRO A 77 3.94 0.14 -2.49
C PRO A 77 4.32 -1.13 -1.72
N LEU A 78 5.62 -1.48 -1.70
CA LEU A 78 6.10 -2.65 -0.98
C LEU A 78 5.85 -2.54 0.53
N VAL A 79 6.21 -1.42 1.14
CA VAL A 79 6.07 -1.23 2.60
C VAL A 79 4.61 -1.08 2.99
N ILE A 80 3.87 -0.17 2.34
CA ILE A 80 2.47 0.07 2.70
C ILE A 80 1.60 -1.15 2.40
N GLY A 81 1.81 -1.79 1.24
CA GLY A 81 1.09 -3.00 0.84
C GLY A 81 1.37 -4.16 1.79
N SER A 82 2.64 -4.44 2.12
CA SER A 82 2.99 -5.54 3.01
C SER A 82 2.41 -5.36 4.41
N LEU A 83 2.48 -4.15 4.99
CA LEU A 83 1.90 -3.86 6.30
C LEU A 83 0.37 -3.93 6.30
N ALA A 84 -0.28 -3.41 5.26
CA ALA A 84 -1.72 -3.48 5.12
C ALA A 84 -2.21 -4.93 4.94
N ILE A 85 -1.58 -5.70 4.04
CA ILE A 85 -1.92 -7.09 3.74
C ILE A 85 -1.70 -7.98 4.97
N THR A 86 -0.51 -7.95 5.56
CA THR A 86 -0.19 -8.77 6.74
C THR A 86 -1.02 -8.36 7.95
N GLY A 87 -1.28 -7.05 8.09
CA GLY A 87 -2.17 -6.51 9.09
C GLY A 87 -3.58 -7.04 8.99
N ALA A 88 -4.17 -6.99 7.81
CA ALA A 88 -5.53 -7.40 7.55
C ALA A 88 -5.72 -8.92 7.66
N SER A 89 -4.83 -9.70 7.06
CA SER A 89 -4.90 -11.16 7.09
C SER A 89 -4.73 -11.71 8.50
N ALA A 90 -3.80 -11.16 9.29
CA ALA A 90 -3.63 -11.56 10.68
C ALA A 90 -4.79 -11.14 11.59
N ALA A 91 -5.39 -9.97 11.35
CA ALA A 91 -6.53 -9.50 12.15
C ALA A 91 -7.82 -10.27 11.87
N THR A 92 -7.92 -11.03 10.78
CA THR A 92 -9.08 -11.85 10.44
C THR A 92 -8.78 -13.34 10.56
N ALA A 93 -8.23 -13.91 9.50
CA ALA A 93 -7.92 -15.34 9.44
C ALA A 93 -6.85 -15.76 10.45
N GLY A 94 -5.87 -14.90 10.77
CA GLY A 94 -4.86 -15.21 11.79
C GLY A 94 -5.47 -15.37 13.17
N GLU A 95 -6.33 -14.45 13.62
CA GLU A 95 -7.02 -14.57 14.91
C GLU A 95 -7.96 -15.79 14.98
N GLU A 96 -8.49 -16.24 13.82
CA GLU A 96 -9.28 -17.47 13.75
C GLU A 96 -8.39 -18.72 13.85
N GLU A 97 -7.26 -18.77 13.12
CA GLU A 97 -6.29 -19.85 13.18
C GLU A 97 -5.70 -20.00 14.61
N ASP A 98 -5.44 -18.86 15.26
CA ASP A 98 -4.92 -18.80 16.65
C ASP A 98 -6.03 -18.99 17.71
N ARG A 99 -7.28 -19.25 17.32
CA ARG A 99 -8.47 -19.42 18.19
C ARG A 99 -8.79 -18.21 19.08
N ILE A 100 -8.19 -17.06 18.83
CA ILE A 100 -8.44 -15.81 19.55
C ILE A 100 -9.82 -15.24 19.21
N LEU A 101 -10.28 -15.47 17.99
CA LEU A 101 -11.56 -14.95 17.49
C LEU A 101 -12.76 -15.46 18.30
N ALA A 102 -12.71 -16.71 18.78
CA ALA A 102 -13.75 -17.27 19.63
C ALA A 102 -13.89 -16.52 20.97
N LEU A 103 -12.77 -16.12 21.56
CA LEU A 103 -12.75 -15.33 22.80
C LEU A 103 -13.31 -13.91 22.58
N VAL A 104 -13.01 -13.30 21.43
CA VAL A 104 -13.50 -11.97 21.08
C VAL A 104 -15.01 -11.99 20.85
N LEU A 105 -15.54 -13.04 20.22
CA LEU A 105 -16.96 -13.21 19.92
C LEU A 105 -17.79 -13.71 21.12
N ALA A 106 -17.14 -14.14 22.21
CA ALA A 106 -17.83 -14.40 23.47
C ALA A 106 -18.40 -13.11 24.10
N HIS A 107 -17.92 -11.93 23.69
CA HIS A 107 -18.51 -10.65 24.04
C HIS A 107 -19.66 -10.32 23.06
N PRO A 108 -20.69 -9.57 23.46
CA PRO A 108 -21.85 -9.24 22.64
C PRO A 108 -21.50 -8.19 21.57
N ILE A 109 -20.61 -8.55 20.65
CA ILE A 109 -20.15 -7.71 19.54
C ILE A 109 -20.69 -8.30 18.23
N GLY A 110 -21.45 -7.49 17.47
CA GLY A 110 -21.93 -7.92 16.16
C GLY A 110 -20.77 -8.14 15.17
N ARG A 111 -20.86 -9.22 14.39
CA ARG A 111 -19.82 -9.64 13.40
C ARG A 111 -19.43 -8.51 12.45
N SER A 112 -20.40 -7.77 11.91
CA SER A 112 -20.13 -6.62 11.01
C SER A 112 -19.37 -5.50 11.72
N ARG A 113 -19.72 -5.21 12.99
CA ARG A 113 -19.01 -4.19 13.78
C ARG A 113 -17.56 -4.58 14.04
N LEU A 114 -17.28 -5.86 14.22
CA LEU A 114 -15.91 -6.37 14.38
C LEU A 114 -15.10 -6.13 13.09
N ILE A 115 -15.65 -6.46 11.92
CA ILE A 115 -14.95 -6.24 10.63
C ILE A 115 -14.70 -4.74 10.40
N VAL A 116 -15.67 -3.87 10.66
CA VAL A 116 -15.47 -2.42 10.55
C VAL A 116 -14.40 -1.91 11.51
N ALA A 117 -14.36 -2.41 12.74
CA ALA A 117 -13.33 -2.06 13.71
C ALA A 117 -11.93 -2.47 13.24
N LYS A 118 -11.80 -3.66 12.64
CA LYS A 118 -10.54 -4.15 12.06
C LYS A 118 -10.12 -3.34 10.83
N ALA A 119 -11.08 -3.02 9.95
CA ALA A 119 -10.82 -2.13 8.81
C ALA A 119 -10.33 -0.76 9.26
N ALA A 120 -10.96 -0.16 10.28
CA ALA A 120 -10.51 1.12 10.84
C ALA A 120 -9.09 1.05 11.42
N ALA A 121 -8.74 -0.06 12.09
CA ALA A 121 -7.38 -0.27 12.60
C ALA A 121 -6.34 -0.34 11.46
N ILE A 122 -6.66 -1.06 10.38
CA ILE A 122 -5.79 -1.16 9.20
C ILE A 122 -5.67 0.20 8.52
N SER A 123 -6.77 0.93 8.37
CA SER A 123 -6.77 2.29 7.78
C SER A 123 -5.88 3.25 8.58
N LEU A 124 -5.86 3.12 9.91
CA LEU A 124 -4.97 3.93 10.75
C LEU A 124 -3.50 3.57 10.53
N VAL A 125 -3.17 2.28 10.40
CA VAL A 125 -1.81 1.84 10.04
C VAL A 125 -1.39 2.42 8.69
N VAL A 126 -2.25 2.30 7.68
CA VAL A 126 -2.02 2.86 6.34
C VAL A 126 -1.81 4.37 6.40
N LEU A 127 -2.62 5.09 7.18
CA LEU A 127 -2.48 6.54 7.37
C LEU A 127 -1.13 6.90 7.99
N VAL A 128 -0.70 6.19 9.04
CA VAL A 128 0.60 6.44 9.69
C VAL A 128 1.75 6.23 8.69
N ILE A 129 1.69 5.18 7.88
CA ILE A 129 2.75 4.92 6.87
C ILE A 129 2.68 5.95 5.74
N ALA A 130 1.51 6.34 5.26
CA ALA A 130 1.37 7.39 4.25
C ALA A 130 1.91 8.73 4.74
N LEU A 131 1.67 9.09 6.01
CA LEU A 131 2.25 10.27 6.65
C LEU A 131 3.78 10.15 6.79
N ALA A 132 4.30 8.97 7.11
CA ALA A 132 5.75 8.74 7.14
C ALA A 132 6.38 8.91 5.75
N VAL A 133 5.74 8.43 4.69
CA VAL A 133 6.16 8.69 3.30
C VAL A 133 6.16 10.18 3.01
N TRP A 134 5.10 10.89 3.37
CA TRP A 134 4.98 12.33 3.16
C TRP A 134 6.11 13.11 3.84
N VAL A 135 6.34 12.85 5.13
CA VAL A 135 7.44 13.48 5.89
C VAL A 135 8.80 13.09 5.32
N GLY A 136 9.00 11.80 5.04
CA GLY A 136 10.26 11.28 4.50
C GLY A 136 10.61 11.88 3.14
N LEU A 137 9.62 12.06 2.27
CA LEU A 137 9.82 12.73 0.98
C LEU A 137 10.19 14.21 1.15
N ILE A 138 9.53 14.94 2.04
CA ILE A 138 9.90 16.34 2.32
C ILE A 138 11.36 16.42 2.74
N VAL A 139 11.77 15.59 3.71
CA VAL A 139 13.15 15.55 4.20
C VAL A 139 14.12 15.12 3.10
N GLY A 140 13.80 14.04 2.40
CA GLY A 140 14.66 13.50 1.34
C GLY A 140 14.83 14.45 0.17
N VAL A 141 13.76 15.09 -0.31
CA VAL A 141 13.81 16.09 -1.37
C VAL A 141 14.62 17.31 -0.94
N ALA A 142 14.46 17.78 0.31
CA ALA A 142 15.27 18.88 0.83
C ALA A 142 16.77 18.55 0.88
N LEU A 143 17.14 17.34 1.31
CA LEU A 143 18.52 16.86 1.33
C LEU A 143 19.10 16.63 -0.07
N GLY A 144 18.27 16.26 -1.03
CA GLY A 144 18.65 16.03 -2.43
C GLY A 144 18.76 17.31 -3.27
N GLY A 145 18.59 18.49 -2.71
CA GLY A 145 18.71 19.78 -3.41
C GLY A 145 17.36 20.39 -3.84
N GLY A 146 16.25 19.82 -3.47
CA GLY A 146 14.91 20.34 -3.78
C GLY A 146 14.43 19.97 -5.19
N GLY A 147 13.34 20.61 -5.64
CA GLY A 147 12.85 20.49 -7.03
C GLY A 147 11.48 19.79 -7.16
N ILE A 148 10.95 19.14 -6.12
CA ILE A 148 9.60 18.56 -6.13
C ILE A 148 8.67 19.42 -5.29
N SER A 149 7.55 19.84 -5.85
CA SER A 149 6.58 20.66 -5.13
C SER A 149 5.89 19.88 -4.00
N LEU A 150 5.50 20.58 -2.93
CA LEU A 150 4.77 19.99 -1.82
C LEU A 150 3.44 19.36 -2.28
N GLY A 151 2.81 19.93 -3.31
CA GLY A 151 1.59 19.37 -3.91
C GLY A 151 1.82 17.98 -4.52
N HIS A 152 2.91 17.78 -5.23
CA HIS A 152 3.27 16.49 -5.83
C HIS A 152 3.67 15.46 -4.77
N ILE A 153 4.41 15.86 -3.73
CA ILE A 153 4.71 15.00 -2.57
C ILE A 153 3.42 14.55 -1.88
N THR A 154 2.48 15.48 -1.70
CA THR A 154 1.18 15.16 -1.09
C THR A 154 0.36 14.23 -1.99
N ALA A 155 0.37 14.45 -3.30
CA ALA A 155 -0.30 13.57 -4.27
C ALA A 155 0.20 12.13 -4.15
N LEU A 156 1.52 11.92 -4.12
CA LEU A 156 2.09 10.58 -3.97
C LEU A 156 1.68 9.93 -2.64
N ALA A 157 1.78 10.65 -1.51
CA ALA A 157 1.43 10.11 -0.20
C ALA A 157 -0.06 9.72 -0.12
N VAL A 158 -0.96 10.54 -0.67
CA VAL A 158 -2.40 10.25 -0.71
C VAL A 158 -2.71 9.05 -1.60
N GLN A 159 -2.18 9.01 -2.83
CA GLN A 159 -2.39 7.89 -3.74
C GLN A 159 -1.84 6.59 -3.19
N LEU A 160 -0.66 6.63 -2.55
CA LEU A 160 -0.08 5.48 -1.86
C LEU A 160 -0.95 5.00 -0.69
N GLY A 161 -1.54 5.94 0.06
CA GLY A 161 -2.51 5.64 1.11
C GLY A 161 -3.72 4.86 0.56
N PHE A 162 -4.30 5.30 -0.55
CA PHE A 162 -5.42 4.60 -1.19
C PHE A 162 -5.03 3.22 -1.74
N PHE A 163 -3.83 3.07 -2.27
CA PHE A 163 -3.29 1.76 -2.66
C PHE A 163 -3.16 0.82 -1.45
N GLY A 164 -2.67 1.33 -0.31
CA GLY A 164 -2.62 0.59 0.95
C GLY A 164 -4.00 0.20 1.48
N LEU A 165 -5.00 1.09 1.38
CA LEU A 165 -6.39 0.79 1.74
C LEU A 165 -6.97 -0.31 0.84
N PHE A 166 -6.72 -0.26 -0.46
CA PHE A 166 -7.16 -1.30 -1.40
C PHE A 166 -6.54 -2.67 -1.07
N THR A 167 -5.21 -2.75 -0.94
CA THR A 167 -4.51 -4.01 -0.67
C THR A 167 -4.89 -4.59 0.70
N GLY A 168 -5.05 -3.73 1.71
CA GLY A 168 -5.54 -4.11 3.04
C GLY A 168 -6.99 -4.61 3.02
N SER A 169 -7.88 -3.93 2.30
CA SER A 169 -9.28 -4.34 2.16
C SER A 169 -9.43 -5.66 1.41
N LEU A 170 -8.58 -5.91 0.39
CA LEU A 170 -8.53 -7.17 -0.33
C LEU A 170 -8.13 -8.33 0.60
N ALA A 171 -7.06 -8.15 1.36
CA ALA A 171 -6.61 -9.15 2.34
C ALA A 171 -7.66 -9.36 3.45
N LEU A 172 -8.33 -8.30 3.89
CA LEU A 172 -9.42 -8.37 4.87
C LEU A 172 -10.60 -9.19 4.32
N ALA A 173 -11.01 -8.94 3.08
CA ALA A 173 -12.12 -9.65 2.44
C ALA A 173 -11.83 -11.14 2.28
N LEU A 174 -10.62 -11.47 1.80
CA LEU A 174 -10.18 -12.85 1.64
C LEU A 174 -10.05 -13.55 2.99
N GLY A 175 -9.46 -12.90 4.00
CA GLY A 175 -9.33 -13.46 5.34
C GLY A 175 -10.68 -13.69 6.01
N ALA A 176 -11.57 -12.71 5.96
CA ALA A 176 -12.93 -12.80 6.51
C ALA A 176 -13.78 -13.86 5.81
N GLY A 177 -13.64 -14.00 4.46
CA GLY A 177 -14.41 -14.95 3.67
C GLY A 177 -13.90 -16.38 3.74
N THR A 178 -12.57 -16.61 3.88
CA THR A 178 -11.98 -17.95 3.78
C THR A 178 -11.47 -18.52 5.12
N GLY A 179 -11.13 -17.66 6.09
CA GLY A 179 -10.49 -18.06 7.34
C GLY A 179 -9.09 -18.67 7.16
N ARG A 180 -8.43 -18.37 6.03
CA ARG A 180 -7.09 -18.89 5.70
C ARG A 180 -6.13 -17.72 5.54
N ARG A 181 -5.24 -17.53 6.51
CA ARG A 181 -4.28 -16.44 6.52
C ARG A 181 -3.32 -16.48 5.33
N SER A 182 -2.80 -17.66 5.02
CA SER A 182 -1.87 -17.84 3.90
C SER A 182 -2.51 -17.48 2.55
N LEU A 183 -3.77 -17.85 2.33
CA LEU A 183 -4.51 -17.53 1.12
C LEU A 183 -4.76 -16.02 1.03
N ALA A 184 -5.23 -15.39 2.10
CA ALA A 184 -5.49 -13.95 2.14
C ALA A 184 -4.22 -13.15 1.84
N THR A 185 -3.11 -13.50 2.49
CA THR A 185 -1.80 -12.84 2.26
C THR A 185 -1.29 -13.10 0.85
N GLY A 186 -1.29 -14.37 0.41
CA GLY A 186 -0.74 -14.76 -0.89
C GLY A 186 -1.48 -14.15 -2.08
N VAL A 187 -2.82 -14.19 -2.08
CA VAL A 187 -3.62 -13.63 -3.17
C VAL A 187 -3.51 -12.10 -3.20
N ALA A 188 -3.59 -11.42 -2.04
CA ALA A 188 -3.47 -9.96 -2.00
C ALA A 188 -2.07 -9.49 -2.44
N ALA A 189 -1.00 -10.19 -2.02
CA ALA A 189 0.35 -9.92 -2.48
C ALA A 189 0.52 -10.20 -3.98
N ALA A 190 -0.05 -11.30 -4.48
CA ALA A 190 -0.02 -11.63 -5.91
C ALA A 190 -0.71 -10.55 -6.76
N VAL A 191 -1.87 -10.04 -6.33
CA VAL A 191 -2.58 -8.95 -7.03
C VAL A 191 -1.72 -7.68 -7.07
N ALA A 192 -1.05 -7.32 -5.97
CA ALA A 192 -0.19 -6.15 -5.91
C ALA A 192 1.04 -6.32 -6.83
N ILE A 193 1.74 -7.46 -6.76
CA ILE A 193 2.97 -7.72 -7.53
C ILE A 193 2.64 -7.89 -9.02
N LEU A 194 1.62 -8.66 -9.36
CA LEU A 194 1.20 -8.84 -10.76
C LEU A 194 0.70 -7.52 -11.35
N GLY A 195 0.00 -6.71 -10.54
CA GLY A 195 -0.42 -5.37 -10.94
C GLY A 195 0.76 -4.49 -11.32
N TRP A 196 1.82 -4.47 -10.52
CA TRP A 196 3.06 -3.76 -10.82
C TRP A 196 3.75 -4.31 -12.08
N LEU A 197 3.87 -5.63 -12.22
CA LEU A 197 4.49 -6.24 -13.40
C LEU A 197 3.70 -5.92 -14.67
N ILE A 198 2.37 -6.06 -14.65
CA ILE A 198 1.53 -5.75 -15.80
C ILE A 198 1.65 -4.27 -16.16
N ASP A 199 1.58 -3.35 -15.20
CA ASP A 199 1.72 -1.92 -15.46
C ASP A 199 3.08 -1.57 -16.07
N SER A 200 4.16 -2.24 -15.62
CA SER A 200 5.52 -2.04 -16.10
C SER A 200 5.76 -2.60 -17.52
N PHE A 201 5.19 -3.77 -17.84
CA PHE A 201 5.49 -4.46 -19.11
C PHE A 201 4.41 -4.32 -20.19
N ALA A 202 3.15 -4.09 -19.83
CA ALA A 202 2.08 -3.95 -20.82
C ALA A 202 2.34 -2.85 -21.87
N PRO A 203 2.95 -1.69 -21.54
CA PRO A 203 3.26 -0.67 -22.54
C PRO A 203 4.25 -1.12 -23.63
N LEU A 204 5.06 -2.16 -23.37
CA LEU A 204 6.03 -2.70 -24.34
C LEU A 204 5.39 -3.55 -25.44
N ALA A 205 4.14 -4.01 -25.23
CA ALA A 205 3.44 -4.86 -26.18
C ALA A 205 2.05 -4.25 -26.49
N PRO A 206 1.88 -3.59 -27.66
CA PRO A 206 0.65 -2.86 -28.01
C PRO A 206 -0.63 -3.71 -27.91
N SER A 207 -0.55 -5.01 -28.26
CA SER A 207 -1.69 -5.92 -28.21
C SER A 207 -2.26 -6.17 -26.81
N VAL A 208 -1.45 -6.03 -25.76
CA VAL A 208 -1.82 -6.24 -24.36
C VAL A 208 -1.75 -4.97 -23.52
N ALA A 209 -1.41 -3.82 -24.10
CA ALA A 209 -1.26 -2.56 -23.38
C ALA A 209 -2.51 -2.13 -22.57
N TRP A 210 -3.70 -2.58 -23.01
CA TRP A 210 -4.97 -2.33 -22.32
C TRP A 210 -5.06 -3.03 -20.95
N THR A 211 -4.28 -4.10 -20.71
CA THR A 211 -4.33 -4.86 -19.45
C THR A 211 -3.90 -4.05 -18.24
N LYS A 212 -3.10 -3.00 -18.42
CA LYS A 212 -2.73 -2.07 -17.35
C LYS A 212 -3.94 -1.47 -16.65
N TYR A 213 -5.02 -1.17 -17.38
CA TYR A 213 -6.25 -0.60 -16.82
C TYR A 213 -7.01 -1.55 -15.88
N LEU A 214 -6.67 -2.85 -15.87
CA LEU A 214 -7.23 -3.83 -14.93
C LEU A 214 -6.45 -3.90 -13.61
N THR A 215 -5.32 -3.22 -13.52
CA THR A 215 -4.43 -3.33 -12.35
C THR A 215 -4.68 -2.19 -11.36
N PRO A 216 -4.63 -2.47 -10.04
CA PRO A 216 -4.70 -1.42 -9.03
C PRO A 216 -3.50 -0.48 -9.07
N PHE A 217 -2.37 -0.97 -9.61
CA PHE A 217 -1.14 -0.20 -9.71
C PHE A 217 -1.28 0.96 -10.71
N TYR A 218 -1.99 0.76 -11.82
CA TYR A 218 -2.30 1.82 -12.78
C TYR A 218 -3.05 2.99 -12.13
N TYR A 219 -4.06 2.70 -11.31
CA TYR A 219 -4.84 3.73 -10.60
C TYR A 219 -4.05 4.40 -9.47
N TYR A 220 -2.98 3.78 -9.02
CA TYR A 220 -2.07 4.35 -8.03
C TYR A 220 -1.00 5.23 -8.70
N ALA A 221 -0.29 4.75 -9.70
CA ALA A 221 0.93 5.36 -10.21
C ALA A 221 0.90 5.70 -11.71
N GLY A 222 -0.14 5.28 -12.46
CA GLY A 222 -0.21 5.43 -13.91
C GLY A 222 -0.16 6.86 -14.43
N HIS A 223 -0.56 7.85 -13.62
CA HIS A 223 -0.47 9.28 -13.93
C HIS A 223 0.71 9.99 -13.27
N ASP A 224 1.67 9.24 -12.74
CA ASP A 224 2.86 9.75 -12.06
C ASP A 224 2.57 10.89 -11.06
N PRO A 225 2.31 10.57 -9.80
CA PRO A 225 1.94 11.57 -8.80
C PRO A 225 2.98 12.67 -8.57
N LEU A 226 4.27 12.37 -8.82
CA LEU A 226 5.36 13.33 -8.59
C LEU A 226 5.49 14.39 -9.70
N THR A 227 4.87 14.17 -10.86
CA THR A 227 4.85 15.12 -11.98
C THR A 227 3.45 15.56 -12.36
N GLY A 228 2.49 14.61 -12.41
CA GLY A 228 1.09 14.84 -12.78
C GLY A 228 0.19 15.31 -11.62
N GLY A 229 0.66 15.18 -10.38
CA GLY A 229 -0.12 15.53 -9.20
C GLY A 229 -1.20 14.50 -8.84
N VAL A 230 -2.30 14.96 -8.26
CA VAL A 230 -3.38 14.08 -7.76
C VAL A 230 -4.21 13.52 -8.92
N ASP A 231 -4.24 12.19 -9.07
CA ASP A 231 -5.18 11.49 -9.94
C ASP A 231 -6.50 11.20 -9.21
N VAL A 232 -7.47 12.08 -9.39
CA VAL A 232 -8.79 11.96 -8.76
C VAL A 232 -9.51 10.68 -9.23
N VAL A 233 -9.37 10.29 -10.50
CA VAL A 233 -10.01 9.09 -11.04
C VAL A 233 -9.42 7.84 -10.38
N GLY A 234 -8.10 7.78 -10.26
CA GLY A 234 -7.41 6.70 -9.56
C GLY A 234 -7.81 6.60 -8.09
N LEU A 235 -7.88 7.74 -7.37
CA LEU A 235 -8.33 7.78 -5.97
C LEU A 235 -9.76 7.28 -5.80
N VAL A 236 -10.68 7.73 -6.65
CA VAL A 236 -12.09 7.30 -6.60
C VAL A 236 -12.19 5.81 -6.91
N ALA A 237 -11.48 5.31 -7.93
CA ALA A 237 -11.49 3.89 -8.28
C ALA A 237 -10.98 3.02 -7.11
N LEU A 238 -9.80 3.32 -6.56
CA LEU A 238 -9.25 2.57 -5.43
C LEU A 238 -10.12 2.69 -4.17
N GLY A 239 -10.70 3.87 -3.92
CA GLY A 239 -11.63 4.08 -2.80
C GLY A 239 -12.90 3.25 -2.92
N LEU A 240 -13.56 3.26 -4.08
CA LEU A 240 -14.76 2.47 -4.33
C LEU A 240 -14.49 0.97 -4.27
N LEU A 241 -13.37 0.51 -4.84
CA LEU A 241 -12.94 -0.89 -4.74
C LEU A 241 -12.68 -1.29 -3.28
N SER A 242 -12.05 -0.42 -2.49
CA SER A 242 -11.83 -0.68 -1.06
C SER A 242 -13.14 -0.81 -0.28
N LEU A 243 -14.12 0.05 -0.55
CA LEU A 243 -15.46 0.00 0.07
C LEU A 243 -16.24 -1.25 -0.36
N LEU A 244 -16.16 -1.62 -1.65
CA LEU A 244 -16.75 -2.86 -2.16
C LEU A 244 -16.16 -4.08 -1.44
N LEU A 245 -14.82 -4.17 -1.35
CA LEU A 245 -14.13 -5.26 -0.67
C LEU A 245 -14.47 -5.32 0.82
N LEU A 246 -14.62 -4.17 1.49
CA LEU A 246 -15.08 -4.11 2.87
C LEU A 246 -16.51 -4.66 3.00
N SER A 247 -17.40 -4.34 2.07
CA SER A 247 -18.76 -4.89 2.03
C SER A 247 -18.76 -6.40 1.84
N VAL A 248 -17.90 -6.91 0.93
CA VAL A 248 -17.69 -8.35 0.73
C VAL A 248 -17.14 -9.01 2.00
N ALA A 249 -16.20 -8.36 2.70
CA ALA A 249 -15.69 -8.86 3.99
C ALA A 249 -16.79 -9.00 5.04
N MET A 250 -17.66 -7.99 5.16
CA MET A 250 -18.77 -8.02 6.12
C MET A 250 -19.79 -9.14 5.82
N ILE A 251 -20.15 -9.30 4.54
CA ILE A 251 -21.09 -10.34 4.10
C ILE A 251 -20.46 -11.73 4.27
N GLY A 252 -19.23 -11.92 3.82
CA GLY A 252 -18.51 -13.19 3.90
C GLY A 252 -18.33 -13.66 5.34
N PHE A 253 -17.93 -12.75 6.24
CA PHE A 253 -17.75 -13.05 7.66
C PHE A 253 -19.10 -13.33 8.35
N GLY A 254 -20.19 -12.63 7.94
CA GLY A 254 -21.51 -12.82 8.51
C GLY A 254 -22.14 -14.17 8.20
N ARG A 255 -21.88 -14.72 7.00
CA ARG A 255 -22.50 -15.96 6.49
C ARG A 255 -21.70 -17.23 6.81
N ARG A 256 -20.47 -17.09 7.26
CA ARG A 256 -19.59 -18.23 7.47
C ARG A 256 -19.71 -18.77 8.90
N ASP A 257 -19.72 -20.09 9.05
CA ASP A 257 -19.50 -20.75 10.33
C ASP A 257 -18.02 -20.66 10.68
N LEU A 258 -17.74 -20.09 11.84
CA LEU A 258 -16.40 -19.91 12.33
C LEU A 258 -15.88 -21.24 12.88
N ARG A 259 -14.63 -21.53 12.65
CA ARG A 259 -13.97 -22.72 13.22
C ARG A 259 -13.83 -22.53 14.73
N ALA A 260 -14.42 -23.46 15.48
CA ALA A 260 -14.33 -23.51 16.93
C ALA A 260 -12.95 -24.06 17.37
#